data_e35aa0fd95db33792119378854be9fbe
#
_entry.id   e35aa0fd95db33792119378854be9fbe
#
_cell.length_a   1.000
_cell.length_b   1.000
_cell.length_c   1.000
_cell.angle_alpha   90.00
_cell.angle_beta   90.00
_cell.angle_gamma   90.00
#
_symmetry.space_group_name_H-M   'P 1'
#
loop_
_entity.id
_entity.type
_entity.pdbx_description
1 polymer ?
#
loop_
_entity_poly.entity_id
_entity_poly.type
_entity_poly.pdbx_seq_one_letter_code
_entity_poly.pdbx_strand_id
1 'polypeptide(L)'
;MNKILLPVDFPSPSPGMIHQAAFLARHFHSEIILLHVVPPLNYPAGMLESGHELTARDLHAEIIQRAQKELDESLRSELDGIAVKRLLRRGDPAKEIARMARDEKVGLIVMSTHGRGVLYRFLLGSVATKVLHDCDCPVWVTAHMEEAREREWALHNVLCAVDLNSHSLSTVSQAAQVAAEFGARLTLVHVTSSVETFGPGGSLVDPVWKEKIVGFATKEIAQLQQDAGTHAEVIIDSGDVNEALKRAAAQTKADLLVIGHLPSGGHLGENGSGYGIIRQSHIPVLSVLGPQNRV
;
A
#
# COMPACT_ATOMS: atom_id res chain seq x y z
N MET A 1 -8.29 15.61 -1.44
CA MET A 1 -6.86 15.25 -1.16
C MET A 1 -5.97 16.27 -1.83
N ASN A 2 -5.00 16.93 -1.11
CA ASN A 2 -4.28 18.07 -1.69
C ASN A 2 -2.85 17.73 -2.14
N LYS A 3 -2.21 16.74 -1.53
CA LYS A 3 -0.83 16.36 -1.81
C LYS A 3 -0.67 14.85 -1.84
N ILE A 4 0.05 14.36 -2.84
CA ILE A 4 0.46 12.97 -3.01
C ILE A 4 1.98 12.89 -2.92
N LEU A 5 2.51 12.05 -2.03
CA LEU A 5 3.95 11.77 -1.96
C LEU A 5 4.26 10.57 -2.86
N LEU A 6 5.17 10.78 -3.79
CA LEU A 6 5.63 9.77 -4.74
C LEU A 6 7.13 9.54 -4.56
N PRO A 7 7.53 8.60 -3.69
CA PRO A 7 8.92 8.20 -3.55
C PRO A 7 9.38 7.43 -4.79
N VAL A 8 10.51 7.84 -5.36
CA VAL A 8 11.08 7.20 -6.56
C VAL A 8 12.52 6.76 -6.33
N ASP A 9 12.88 5.63 -6.93
CA ASP A 9 14.25 5.14 -6.98
C ASP A 9 14.74 5.13 -8.44
N PHE A 10 15.83 5.84 -8.70
CA PHE A 10 16.42 5.95 -10.03
C PHE A 10 17.46 4.84 -10.28
N PRO A 11 17.68 4.45 -11.55
CA PRO A 11 17.16 5.06 -12.78
C PRO A 11 15.81 4.52 -13.29
N SER A 12 15.17 3.61 -12.60
CA SER A 12 13.98 2.93 -13.13
C SER A 12 12.81 2.91 -12.14
N PRO A 13 12.09 4.03 -11.98
CA PRO A 13 10.86 4.03 -11.21
C PRO A 13 9.79 3.16 -11.92
N SER A 14 8.92 2.49 -11.15
CA SER A 14 7.87 1.63 -11.68
C SER A 14 6.87 2.42 -12.56
N PRO A 15 6.69 2.08 -13.85
CA PRO A 15 5.75 2.80 -14.71
C PRO A 15 4.31 2.73 -14.22
N GLY A 16 3.88 1.58 -13.69
CA GLY A 16 2.52 1.41 -13.15
C GLY A 16 2.28 2.31 -11.93
N MET A 17 3.27 2.48 -11.06
CA MET A 17 3.19 3.40 -9.92
C MET A 17 3.02 4.84 -10.39
N ILE A 18 3.81 5.27 -11.36
CA ILE A 18 3.74 6.63 -11.90
C ILE A 18 2.39 6.90 -12.54
N HIS A 19 1.89 5.96 -13.34
CA HIS A 19 0.61 6.07 -14.01
C HIS A 19 -0.54 6.23 -13.02
N GLN A 20 -0.56 5.41 -11.95
CA GLN A 20 -1.59 5.51 -10.92
C GLN A 20 -1.45 6.79 -10.10
N ALA A 21 -0.23 7.22 -9.75
CA ALA A 21 -0.02 8.49 -9.08
C ALA A 21 -0.51 9.68 -9.92
N ALA A 22 -0.22 9.67 -11.22
CA ALA A 22 -0.69 10.70 -12.15
C ALA A 22 -2.21 10.69 -12.31
N PHE A 23 -2.83 9.51 -12.43
CA PHE A 23 -4.29 9.36 -12.47
C PHE A 23 -4.94 9.96 -11.22
N LEU A 24 -4.47 9.56 -10.03
CA LEU A 24 -4.99 10.07 -8.76
C LEU A 24 -4.77 11.58 -8.62
N ALA A 25 -3.59 12.08 -9.00
CA ALA A 25 -3.28 13.50 -8.92
C ALA A 25 -4.17 14.34 -9.85
N ARG A 26 -4.44 13.89 -11.07
CA ARG A 26 -5.37 14.58 -12.00
C ARG A 26 -6.79 14.55 -11.46
N HIS A 27 -7.27 13.40 -10.97
CA HIS A 27 -8.62 13.25 -10.43
C HIS A 27 -8.85 14.17 -9.22
N PHE A 28 -7.93 14.19 -8.26
CA PHE A 28 -8.06 15.00 -7.04
C PHE A 28 -7.48 16.40 -7.14
N HIS A 29 -6.96 16.81 -8.29
CA HIS A 29 -6.28 18.11 -8.51
C HIS A 29 -5.15 18.30 -7.46
N SER A 30 -4.41 17.24 -7.19
CA SER A 30 -3.37 17.20 -6.15
C SER A 30 -2.00 17.61 -6.69
N GLU A 31 -1.20 18.24 -5.83
CA GLU A 31 0.24 18.38 -6.04
C GLU A 31 0.94 17.04 -5.81
N ILE A 32 1.87 16.66 -6.68
CA ILE A 32 2.77 15.53 -6.46
C ILE A 32 4.08 16.03 -5.85
N ILE A 33 4.45 15.48 -4.70
CA ILE A 33 5.79 15.62 -4.14
C ILE A 33 6.61 14.41 -4.62
N LEU A 34 7.42 14.62 -5.65
CA LEU A 34 8.34 13.62 -6.17
C LEU A 34 9.59 13.60 -5.30
N LEU A 35 9.77 12.54 -4.53
CA LEU A 35 10.85 12.43 -3.55
C LEU A 35 11.85 11.35 -3.96
N HIS A 36 13.13 11.73 -4.10
CA HIS A 36 14.22 10.76 -4.15
C HIS A 36 15.08 10.89 -2.89
N VAL A 37 15.43 9.74 -2.30
CA VAL A 37 16.27 9.69 -1.09
C VAL A 37 17.58 8.97 -1.41
N VAL A 38 18.68 9.69 -1.29
CA VAL A 38 20.03 9.11 -1.42
C VAL A 38 20.42 8.51 -0.06
N PRO A 39 20.58 7.18 0.03
CA PRO A 39 21.00 6.56 1.28
C PRO A 39 22.44 6.95 1.63
N PRO A 40 22.81 6.91 2.94
CA PRO A 40 24.18 7.15 3.34
C PRO A 40 25.11 6.11 2.72
N LEU A 41 26.24 6.57 2.20
CA LEU A 41 27.24 5.67 1.67
C LEU A 41 28.02 5.06 2.86
N ASN A 42 27.94 3.76 2.98
CA ASN A 42 28.77 3.01 3.93
C ASN A 42 30.13 2.74 3.30
N TYR A 43 31.11 3.58 3.59
CA TYR A 43 32.49 3.34 3.20
C TYR A 43 33.09 2.25 4.11
N PRO A 44 33.90 1.32 3.58
CA PRO A 44 34.72 0.44 4.40
C PRO A 44 35.62 1.27 5.32
N ALA A 45 35.72 0.93 6.60
CA ALA A 45 36.48 1.70 7.59
C ALA A 45 37.93 2.00 7.13
N GLY A 46 38.61 1.07 6.47
CA GLY A 46 39.96 1.27 5.93
C GLY A 46 40.08 2.31 4.81
N MET A 47 38.97 2.71 4.17
CA MET A 47 39.01 3.73 3.11
C MET A 47 39.11 5.15 3.70
N LEU A 48 38.60 5.36 4.89
CA LEU A 48 38.70 6.63 5.61
C LEU A 48 40.08 6.81 6.30
N GLU A 49 40.68 5.71 6.74
CA GLU A 49 41.99 5.72 7.41
C GLU A 49 43.20 5.90 6.44
N SER A 50 43.01 5.61 5.16
CA SER A 50 44.07 5.61 4.14
C SER A 50 44.25 6.96 3.42
N GLY A 51 43.71 8.08 3.90
CA GLY A 51 43.84 9.40 3.28
C GLY A 51 42.98 9.62 2.04
N HIS A 52 42.05 8.70 1.72
CA HIS A 52 41.11 8.84 0.61
C HIS A 52 39.80 9.56 0.99
N GLU A 53 39.81 10.31 2.08
CA GLU A 53 38.62 11.05 2.57
C GLU A 53 38.12 12.09 1.56
N LEU A 54 39.03 12.77 0.85
CA LEU A 54 38.69 13.71 -0.20
C LEU A 54 37.98 13.01 -1.37
N THR A 55 38.51 11.86 -1.82
CA THR A 55 37.93 11.06 -2.92
C THR A 55 36.51 10.54 -2.54
N ALA A 56 36.30 10.17 -1.29
CA ALA A 56 35.00 9.73 -0.81
C ALA A 56 33.97 10.87 -0.78
N ARG A 57 34.38 12.09 -0.39
CA ARG A 57 33.54 13.29 -0.42
C ARG A 57 33.19 13.72 -1.84
N ASP A 58 34.17 13.67 -2.76
CA ASP A 58 33.95 14.01 -4.16
C ASP A 58 32.98 13.04 -4.83
N LEU A 59 33.15 11.74 -4.60
CA LEU A 59 32.23 10.71 -5.10
C LEU A 59 30.81 10.90 -4.57
N HIS A 60 30.69 11.27 -3.28
CA HIS A 60 29.38 11.55 -2.69
C HIS A 60 28.73 12.79 -3.32
N ALA A 61 29.50 13.83 -3.60
CA ALA A 61 29.01 15.03 -4.26
C ALA A 61 28.53 14.73 -5.69
N GLU A 62 29.29 13.91 -6.45
CA GLU A 62 28.90 13.48 -7.79
C GLU A 62 27.61 12.67 -7.79
N ILE A 63 27.45 11.74 -6.85
CA ILE A 63 26.21 10.93 -6.71
C ILE A 63 25.02 11.85 -6.47
N ILE A 64 25.16 12.85 -5.61
CA ILE A 64 24.09 13.78 -5.31
C ILE A 64 23.76 14.67 -6.51
N GLN A 65 24.77 15.20 -7.21
CA GLN A 65 24.54 16.00 -8.41
C GLN A 65 23.83 15.19 -9.50
N ARG A 66 24.25 13.95 -9.70
CA ARG A 66 23.62 13.05 -10.65
C ARG A 66 22.17 12.76 -10.26
N ALA A 67 21.91 12.41 -8.99
CA ALA A 67 20.57 12.14 -8.49
C ALA A 67 19.66 13.37 -8.60
N GLN A 68 20.16 14.59 -8.35
CA GLN A 68 19.43 15.83 -8.52
C GLN A 68 19.06 16.05 -9.99
N LYS A 69 20.02 15.88 -10.90
CA LYS A 69 19.76 16.03 -12.33
C LYS A 69 18.74 15.02 -12.84
N GLU A 70 18.86 13.75 -12.44
CA GLU A 70 17.89 12.70 -12.78
C GLU A 70 16.50 13.04 -12.24
N LEU A 71 16.41 13.55 -11.01
CA LEU A 71 15.14 13.97 -10.41
C LEU A 71 14.51 15.15 -11.15
N ASP A 72 15.31 16.14 -11.57
CA ASP A 72 14.82 17.35 -12.24
C ASP A 72 14.35 17.08 -13.67
N GLU A 73 14.98 16.11 -14.35
CA GLU A 73 14.71 15.78 -15.75
C GLU A 73 13.66 14.68 -15.93
N SER A 74 13.51 13.79 -14.94
CA SER A 74 12.65 12.61 -15.06
C SER A 74 11.15 12.92 -14.96
N LEU A 75 10.36 12.02 -15.53
CA LEU A 75 8.89 11.96 -15.41
C LEU A 75 8.17 13.25 -15.82
N ARG A 76 8.77 14.06 -16.70
CA ARG A 76 8.15 15.31 -17.16
C ARG A 76 6.96 15.04 -18.06
N SER A 77 7.07 14.06 -18.93
CA SER A 77 5.99 13.63 -19.83
C SER A 77 4.84 12.94 -19.11
N GLU A 78 5.17 12.05 -18.18
CA GLU A 78 4.20 11.26 -17.43
C GLU A 78 3.37 12.10 -16.45
N LEU A 79 4.01 13.15 -15.92
CA LEU A 79 3.39 14.08 -14.97
C LEU A 79 2.99 15.43 -15.60
N ASP A 80 2.89 15.49 -16.92
CA ASP A 80 2.47 16.71 -17.61
C ASP A 80 1.08 17.16 -17.16
N GLY A 81 0.92 18.48 -16.99
CA GLY A 81 -0.31 19.09 -16.48
C GLY A 81 -0.57 18.92 -14.98
N ILE A 82 0.36 18.31 -14.22
CA ILE A 82 0.27 18.15 -12.76
C ILE A 82 1.27 19.08 -12.08
N ALA A 83 0.87 19.71 -10.98
CA ALA A 83 1.80 20.45 -10.12
C ALA A 83 2.77 19.47 -9.44
N VAL A 84 4.08 19.61 -9.71
CA VAL A 84 5.11 18.70 -9.19
C VAL A 84 6.19 19.46 -8.41
N LYS A 85 6.33 19.14 -7.15
CA LYS A 85 7.44 19.58 -6.30
C LYS A 85 8.50 18.47 -6.24
N ARG A 86 9.72 18.73 -6.71
CA ARG A 86 10.82 17.76 -6.73
C ARG A 86 11.73 17.97 -5.54
N LEU A 87 11.97 16.90 -4.75
CA LEU A 87 12.75 16.97 -3.52
C LEU A 87 13.78 15.84 -3.47
N LEU A 88 15.05 16.23 -3.29
CA LEU A 88 16.12 15.31 -2.96
C LEU A 88 16.37 15.35 -1.45
N ARG A 89 16.45 14.19 -0.82
CA ARG A 89 16.80 14.03 0.60
C ARG A 89 17.97 13.07 0.76
N ARG A 90 18.61 13.09 1.91
CA ARG A 90 19.68 12.17 2.30
C ARG A 90 19.28 11.49 3.60
N GLY A 91 19.50 10.18 3.68
CA GLY A 91 19.20 9.44 4.90
C GLY A 91 18.62 8.05 4.64
N ASP A 92 18.03 7.47 5.66
CA ASP A 92 17.25 6.23 5.52
C ASP A 92 15.97 6.54 4.73
N PRO A 93 15.74 5.88 3.58
CA PRO A 93 14.61 6.19 2.71
C PRO A 93 13.25 6.12 3.44
N ALA A 94 13.02 5.09 4.25
CA ALA A 94 11.74 4.93 4.94
C ALA A 94 11.50 6.05 5.95
N LYS A 95 12.54 6.44 6.72
CA LYS A 95 12.45 7.53 7.69
C LYS A 95 12.21 8.87 7.01
N GLU A 96 12.89 9.15 5.90
CA GLU A 96 12.72 10.40 5.16
C GLU A 96 11.34 10.48 4.51
N ILE A 97 10.81 9.37 3.97
CA ILE A 97 9.44 9.30 3.43
C ILE A 97 8.43 9.59 4.55
N ALA A 98 8.52 8.91 5.69
CA ALA A 98 7.60 9.11 6.81
C ALA A 98 7.68 10.53 7.37
N ARG A 99 8.90 11.10 7.48
CA ARG A 99 9.10 12.50 7.88
C ARG A 99 8.44 13.45 6.90
N MET A 100 8.70 13.30 5.62
CA MET A 100 8.14 14.15 4.57
C MET A 100 6.61 14.09 4.54
N ALA A 101 6.03 12.89 4.70
CA ALA A 101 4.59 12.72 4.75
C ALA A 101 3.95 13.55 5.89
N ARG A 102 4.58 13.57 7.07
CA ARG A 102 4.13 14.38 8.21
C ARG A 102 4.35 15.88 8.00
N ASP A 103 5.57 16.29 7.61
CA ASP A 103 5.95 17.69 7.47
C ASP A 103 5.11 18.41 6.42
N GLU A 104 4.85 17.77 5.30
CA GLU A 104 4.06 18.29 4.18
C GLU A 104 2.55 18.03 4.31
N LYS A 105 2.11 17.32 5.35
CA LYS A 105 0.71 16.91 5.57
C LYS A 105 0.14 16.19 4.35
N VAL A 106 0.86 15.20 3.89
CA VAL A 106 0.51 14.41 2.70
C VAL A 106 -0.77 13.62 2.95
N GLY A 107 -1.68 13.63 1.98
CA GLY A 107 -2.94 12.88 2.04
C GLY A 107 -2.83 11.43 1.58
N LEU A 108 -1.81 11.11 0.78
CA LEU A 108 -1.58 9.76 0.24
C LEU A 108 -0.10 9.59 -0.13
N ILE A 109 0.46 8.43 0.24
CA ILE A 109 1.74 7.97 -0.31
C ILE A 109 1.43 6.96 -1.41
N VAL A 110 2.03 7.11 -2.59
CA VAL A 110 1.94 6.11 -3.67
C VAL A 110 3.32 5.50 -3.86
N MET A 111 3.41 4.19 -3.74
CA MET A 111 4.69 3.48 -3.87
C MET A 111 4.52 2.09 -4.50
N SER A 112 5.61 1.53 -5.03
CA SER A 112 5.63 0.16 -5.54
C SER A 112 6.01 -0.84 -4.44
N THR A 113 5.63 -2.10 -4.63
CA THR A 113 6.07 -3.19 -3.73
C THR A 113 7.57 -3.41 -3.77
N HIS A 114 8.25 -3.06 -4.87
CA HIS A 114 9.67 -3.33 -5.11
C HIS A 114 10.41 -2.09 -5.62
N GLY A 115 11.68 -1.97 -5.20
CA GLY A 115 12.71 -1.28 -5.94
C GLY A 115 13.31 -2.21 -7.03
N ARG A 116 14.57 -2.02 -7.39
CA ARG A 116 15.29 -2.74 -8.47
C ARG A 116 15.34 -4.26 -8.29
N GLY A 117 14.90 -5.02 -9.30
CA GLY A 117 15.26 -6.42 -9.51
C GLY A 117 14.09 -7.36 -9.83
N VAL A 118 14.13 -7.94 -11.03
CA VAL A 118 13.12 -8.89 -11.56
C VAL A 118 13.00 -10.19 -10.75
N LEU A 119 14.01 -10.53 -9.93
CA LEU A 119 14.08 -11.78 -9.19
C LEU A 119 13.22 -11.81 -7.90
N TYR A 120 12.63 -10.68 -7.49
CA TYR A 120 11.95 -10.55 -6.20
C TYR A 120 10.44 -10.30 -6.33
N ARG A 121 9.80 -10.84 -7.36
CA ARG A 121 8.36 -10.63 -7.67
C ARG A 121 7.38 -10.94 -6.52
N PHE A 122 7.85 -11.59 -5.46
CA PHE A 122 7.02 -12.00 -4.31
C PHE A 122 7.51 -11.43 -2.97
N LEU A 123 8.40 -10.43 -2.97
CA LEU A 123 8.89 -9.83 -1.72
C LEU A 123 8.41 -8.39 -1.62
N LEU A 124 7.84 -8.00 -0.51
CA LEU A 124 7.62 -6.59 -0.19
C LEU A 124 8.96 -5.97 0.22
N GLY A 125 9.36 -4.89 -0.46
CA GLY A 125 10.65 -4.23 -0.21
C GLY A 125 10.75 -3.69 1.22
N SER A 126 11.96 -3.66 1.77
CA SER A 126 12.21 -3.20 3.14
C SER A 126 11.77 -1.75 3.39
N VAL A 127 11.86 -0.89 2.38
CA VAL A 127 11.39 0.50 2.46
C VAL A 127 9.86 0.52 2.53
N ALA A 128 9.16 -0.21 1.64
CA ALA A 128 7.71 -0.29 1.64
C ALA A 128 7.16 -0.85 2.96
N THR A 129 7.77 -1.90 3.49
CA THR A 129 7.39 -2.49 4.79
C THR A 129 7.52 -1.47 5.92
N LYS A 130 8.63 -0.73 5.99
CA LYS A 130 8.84 0.30 7.01
C LYS A 130 7.89 1.49 6.83
N VAL A 131 7.65 1.94 5.60
CA VAL A 131 6.71 3.04 5.32
C VAL A 131 5.30 2.66 5.75
N LEU A 132 4.85 1.46 5.38
CA LEU A 132 3.56 0.94 5.84
C LEU A 132 3.47 0.87 7.37
N HIS A 133 4.57 0.56 8.05
CA HIS A 133 4.60 0.50 9.52
C HIS A 133 4.65 1.88 10.19
N ASP A 134 5.40 2.84 9.62
CA ASP A 134 5.80 4.09 10.29
C ASP A 134 4.97 5.32 9.89
N CYS A 135 4.14 5.21 8.82
CA CYS A 135 3.39 6.35 8.31
C CYS A 135 1.98 6.44 8.89
N ASP A 136 1.56 7.67 9.18
CA ASP A 136 0.25 8.01 9.74
C ASP A 136 -0.76 8.42 8.64
N CYS A 137 -0.48 8.18 7.38
CA CYS A 137 -1.38 8.48 6.28
C CYS A 137 -1.60 7.23 5.40
N PRO A 138 -2.69 7.20 4.61
CA PRO A 138 -2.94 6.10 3.69
C PRO A 138 -1.77 5.87 2.73
N VAL A 139 -1.50 4.58 2.43
CA VAL A 139 -0.45 4.16 1.51
C VAL A 139 -1.07 3.34 0.38
N TRP A 140 -0.93 3.83 -0.82
CA TRP A 140 -1.32 3.14 -2.05
C TRP A 140 -0.12 2.37 -2.58
N VAL A 141 -0.22 1.05 -2.54
CA VAL A 141 0.85 0.17 -3.00
C VAL A 141 0.45 -0.43 -4.34
N THR A 142 1.24 -0.15 -5.37
CA THR A 142 1.01 -0.72 -6.70
C THR A 142 1.62 -2.12 -6.76
N ALA A 143 0.77 -3.11 -7.05
CA ALA A 143 1.24 -4.47 -7.28
C ALA A 143 1.73 -4.63 -8.73
N HIS A 144 2.76 -5.40 -8.95
CA HIS A 144 3.27 -6.05 -10.20
C HIS A 144 2.78 -5.52 -11.57
N MET A 145 2.47 -4.24 -11.70
CA MET A 145 1.89 -3.66 -12.92
C MET A 145 2.96 -3.15 -13.90
N GLU A 146 4.04 -3.91 -14.11
CA GLU A 146 5.07 -3.55 -15.10
C GLU A 146 4.54 -3.54 -16.55
N GLU A 147 3.46 -4.30 -16.81
CA GLU A 147 2.88 -4.47 -18.15
C GLU A 147 1.71 -3.52 -18.48
N ALA A 148 1.25 -2.72 -17.52
CA ALA A 148 0.07 -1.87 -17.70
C ALA A 148 0.37 -0.53 -18.44
N ARG A 149 1.30 -0.54 -19.40
CA ARG A 149 1.69 0.68 -20.16
C ARG A 149 0.63 1.23 -21.10
N GLU A 150 -0.45 0.50 -21.39
CA GLU A 150 -1.34 0.85 -22.51
C GLU A 150 -2.85 0.94 -22.17
N ARG A 151 -3.26 0.62 -20.96
CA ARG A 151 -4.67 0.77 -20.57
C ARG A 151 -4.85 2.02 -19.70
N GLU A 152 -5.79 2.88 -20.10
CA GLU A 152 -6.33 3.88 -19.18
C GLU A 152 -6.83 3.15 -17.94
N TRP A 153 -6.09 3.33 -16.84
CA TRP A 153 -6.47 2.73 -15.58
C TRP A 153 -7.72 3.45 -15.06
N ALA A 154 -8.74 2.70 -14.71
CA ALA A 154 -9.99 3.20 -14.18
C ALA A 154 -10.37 2.41 -12.93
N LEU A 155 -11.04 3.05 -12.00
CA LEU A 155 -11.51 2.45 -10.76
C LEU A 155 -13.01 2.26 -10.82
N HIS A 156 -13.45 1.04 -11.09
CA HIS A 156 -14.87 0.67 -11.18
C HIS A 156 -15.34 -0.22 -10.02
N ASN A 157 -14.45 -1.03 -9.46
CA ASN A 157 -14.77 -2.00 -8.43
C ASN A 157 -13.74 -1.94 -7.30
N VAL A 158 -14.19 -1.58 -6.11
CA VAL A 158 -13.42 -1.55 -4.88
C VAL A 158 -13.78 -2.75 -4.03
N LEU A 159 -12.79 -3.55 -3.66
CA LEU A 159 -12.93 -4.64 -2.69
C LEU A 159 -12.35 -4.17 -1.36
N CYS A 160 -13.11 -4.28 -0.27
CA CYS A 160 -12.64 -3.90 1.07
C CYS A 160 -12.58 -5.15 1.96
N ALA A 161 -11.39 -5.50 2.42
CA ALA A 161 -11.21 -6.58 3.39
C ALA A 161 -11.53 -6.09 4.80
N VAL A 162 -12.39 -6.84 5.49
CA VAL A 162 -12.89 -6.51 6.83
C VAL A 162 -12.52 -7.64 7.80
N ASP A 163 -11.81 -7.33 8.87
CA ASP A 163 -11.35 -8.28 9.88
C ASP A 163 -12.18 -8.24 11.19
N LEU A 164 -13.25 -7.45 11.23
CA LEU A 164 -14.17 -7.28 12.36
C LEU A 164 -13.50 -6.87 13.68
N ASN A 165 -12.44 -6.07 13.57
CA ASN A 165 -11.79 -5.46 14.73
C ASN A 165 -12.25 -4.01 14.96
N SER A 166 -11.70 -3.34 15.99
CA SER A 166 -12.02 -1.96 16.35
C SER A 166 -11.73 -0.91 15.27
N HIS A 167 -10.94 -1.25 14.24
CA HIS A 167 -10.56 -0.36 13.14
C HIS A 167 -11.38 -0.58 11.87
N SER A 168 -12.19 -1.64 11.83
CA SER A 168 -12.98 -2.03 10.67
C SER A 168 -13.91 -0.92 10.19
N LEU A 169 -14.53 -0.15 11.12
CA LEU A 169 -15.37 0.98 10.76
C LEU A 169 -14.61 2.04 9.96
N SER A 170 -13.41 2.41 10.41
CA SER A 170 -12.56 3.37 9.67
C SER A 170 -12.18 2.84 8.29
N THR A 171 -11.84 1.56 8.19
CA THR A 171 -11.48 0.91 6.92
C THR A 171 -12.65 0.92 5.94
N VAL A 172 -13.84 0.52 6.39
CA VAL A 172 -15.07 0.52 5.57
C VAL A 172 -15.44 1.93 5.15
N SER A 173 -15.40 2.91 6.08
CA SER A 173 -15.70 4.31 5.76
C SER A 173 -14.77 4.89 4.71
N GLN A 174 -13.45 4.62 4.80
CA GLN A 174 -12.49 5.08 3.80
C GLN A 174 -12.69 4.38 2.45
N ALA A 175 -12.98 3.07 2.45
CA ALA A 175 -13.29 2.34 1.22
C ALA A 175 -14.57 2.88 0.56
N ALA A 176 -15.62 3.20 1.35
CA ALA A 176 -16.85 3.80 0.85
C ALA A 176 -16.59 5.18 0.25
N GLN A 177 -15.77 6.03 0.90
CA GLN A 177 -15.38 7.33 0.36
C GLN A 177 -14.65 7.21 -0.98
N VAL A 178 -13.69 6.29 -1.08
CA VAL A 178 -12.98 6.04 -2.34
C VAL A 178 -13.94 5.55 -3.42
N ALA A 179 -14.81 4.59 -3.11
CA ALA A 179 -15.79 4.08 -4.06
C ALA A 179 -16.75 5.18 -4.55
N ALA A 180 -17.27 6.01 -3.63
CA ALA A 180 -18.14 7.12 -3.97
C ALA A 180 -17.47 8.17 -4.84
N GLU A 181 -16.21 8.52 -4.55
CA GLU A 181 -15.41 9.50 -5.29
C GLU A 181 -15.24 9.12 -6.76
N PHE A 182 -15.03 7.83 -7.03
CA PHE A 182 -14.85 7.33 -8.39
C PHE A 182 -16.13 6.78 -9.03
N GLY A 183 -17.27 6.82 -8.34
CA GLY A 183 -18.50 6.17 -8.81
C GLY A 183 -18.34 4.64 -8.93
N ALA A 184 -17.45 4.06 -8.16
CA ALA A 184 -17.12 2.65 -8.19
C ALA A 184 -18.08 1.82 -7.30
N ARG A 185 -18.26 0.55 -7.65
CA ARG A 185 -18.96 -0.42 -6.81
C ARG A 185 -18.08 -0.81 -5.62
N LEU A 186 -18.64 -0.83 -4.43
CA LEU A 186 -17.98 -1.34 -3.23
C LEU A 186 -18.48 -2.75 -2.92
N THR A 187 -17.55 -3.67 -2.64
CA THR A 187 -17.84 -5.00 -2.09
C THR A 187 -17.00 -5.18 -0.82
N LEU A 188 -17.64 -5.62 0.25
CA LEU A 188 -16.95 -5.99 1.49
C LEU A 188 -16.65 -7.48 1.48
N VAL A 189 -15.46 -7.87 1.90
CA VAL A 189 -15.10 -9.29 2.04
C VAL A 189 -14.58 -9.55 3.45
N HIS A 190 -15.15 -10.58 4.09
CA HIS A 190 -14.69 -11.10 5.37
C HIS A 190 -14.29 -12.55 5.22
N VAL A 191 -13.14 -12.92 5.80
CA VAL A 191 -12.65 -14.29 5.76
C VAL A 191 -12.69 -14.86 7.17
N THR A 192 -13.54 -15.85 7.37
CA THR A 192 -13.65 -16.55 8.64
C THR A 192 -12.55 -17.60 8.77
N SER A 193 -12.10 -17.86 10.00
CA SER A 193 -11.22 -19.00 10.27
C SER A 193 -11.92 -20.29 9.84
N SER A 194 -11.21 -21.18 9.15
CA SER A 194 -11.70 -22.54 8.93
C SER A 194 -11.75 -23.26 10.29
N VAL A 195 -12.93 -23.60 10.74
CA VAL A 195 -13.10 -24.46 11.92
C VAL A 195 -12.93 -25.92 11.46
N GLU A 196 -11.67 -26.32 11.36
CA GLU A 196 -11.33 -27.72 11.13
C GLU A 196 -11.19 -28.42 12.48
N THR A 197 -12.11 -29.30 12.79
CA THR A 197 -11.96 -30.24 13.89
C THR A 197 -11.20 -31.47 13.39
N PHE A 198 -10.01 -31.70 13.93
CA PHE A 198 -9.23 -32.89 13.63
C PHE A 198 -9.78 -34.07 14.45
N GLY A 199 -10.38 -35.04 13.75
CA GLY A 199 -10.87 -36.30 14.32
C GLY A 199 -10.21 -37.51 13.66
N PRO A 200 -10.44 -38.75 14.16
CA PRO A 200 -9.85 -40.01 13.64
C PRO A 200 -10.24 -40.34 12.18
N GLY A 201 -10.89 -39.45 11.46
CA GLY A 201 -11.31 -39.64 10.05
C GLY A 201 -10.93 -38.47 9.13
N GLY A 202 -10.06 -37.54 9.57
CA GLY A 202 -9.67 -36.35 8.82
C GLY A 202 -10.30 -35.08 9.34
N SER A 203 -10.12 -33.98 8.60
CA SER A 203 -10.70 -32.67 8.93
C SER A 203 -12.20 -32.67 8.63
N LEU A 204 -13.04 -32.48 9.64
CA LEU A 204 -14.49 -32.29 9.53
C LEU A 204 -14.82 -30.85 9.89
N VAL A 205 -15.37 -30.11 8.93
CA VAL A 205 -15.99 -28.81 9.21
C VAL A 205 -17.37 -29.07 9.81
N ASP A 206 -17.59 -28.72 11.08
CA ASP A 206 -18.92 -28.81 11.70
C ASP A 206 -19.88 -27.78 11.05
N PRO A 207 -20.89 -28.19 10.31
CA PRO A 207 -21.81 -27.29 9.61
C PRO A 207 -22.53 -26.31 10.56
N VAL A 208 -22.83 -26.73 11.77
CA VAL A 208 -23.54 -25.92 12.78
C VAL A 208 -22.64 -24.77 13.26
N TRP A 209 -21.37 -25.05 13.50
CA TRP A 209 -20.40 -24.02 13.86
C TRP A 209 -20.14 -23.04 12.71
N LYS A 210 -20.02 -23.55 11.50
CA LYS A 210 -19.87 -22.72 10.29
C LYS A 210 -21.04 -21.74 10.15
N GLU A 211 -22.28 -22.23 10.28
CA GLU A 211 -23.47 -21.39 10.18
C GLU A 211 -23.50 -20.29 11.30
N LYS A 212 -23.12 -20.65 12.53
CA LYS A 212 -23.04 -19.68 13.62
C LYS A 212 -21.99 -18.59 13.36
N ILE A 213 -20.80 -18.97 12.88
CA ILE A 213 -19.72 -18.02 12.57
C ILE A 213 -20.13 -17.09 11.43
N VAL A 214 -20.68 -17.62 10.36
CA VAL A 214 -21.19 -16.82 9.23
C VAL A 214 -22.33 -15.91 9.69
N GLY A 215 -23.26 -16.41 10.51
CA GLY A 215 -24.35 -15.61 11.06
C GLY A 215 -23.87 -14.47 11.95
N PHE A 216 -22.82 -14.70 12.77
CA PHE A 216 -22.18 -13.65 13.57
C PHE A 216 -21.52 -12.60 12.65
N ALA A 217 -20.67 -13.04 11.73
CA ALA A 217 -19.98 -12.15 10.79
C ALA A 217 -20.98 -11.29 9.99
N THR A 218 -22.09 -11.90 9.53
CA THR A 218 -23.15 -11.19 8.79
C THR A 218 -23.76 -10.05 9.62
N LYS A 219 -24.02 -10.29 10.91
CA LYS A 219 -24.59 -9.26 11.81
C LYS A 219 -23.59 -8.13 12.06
N GLU A 220 -22.34 -8.47 12.36
CA GLU A 220 -21.30 -7.48 12.60
C GLU A 220 -21.04 -6.60 11.37
N ILE A 221 -21.00 -7.21 10.17
CA ILE A 221 -20.83 -6.45 8.92
C ILE A 221 -22.05 -5.56 8.64
N ALA A 222 -23.26 -6.05 8.90
CA ALA A 222 -24.46 -5.24 8.74
C ALA A 222 -24.44 -4.00 9.65
N GLN A 223 -24.00 -4.16 10.90
CA GLN A 223 -23.82 -3.04 11.83
C GLN A 223 -22.74 -2.07 11.34
N LEU A 224 -21.57 -2.59 10.90
CA LEU A 224 -20.51 -1.77 10.33
C LEU A 224 -20.97 -0.96 9.11
N GLN A 225 -21.78 -1.56 8.23
CA GLN A 225 -22.34 -0.86 7.09
C GLN A 225 -23.30 0.27 7.51
N GLN A 226 -24.13 0.01 8.51
CA GLN A 226 -25.03 1.03 9.07
C GLN A 226 -24.23 2.19 9.64
N ASP A 227 -23.19 1.91 10.44
CA ASP A 227 -22.33 2.92 11.07
C ASP A 227 -21.50 3.70 10.06
N ALA A 228 -21.07 3.05 8.97
CA ALA A 228 -20.33 3.66 7.87
C ALA A 228 -21.23 4.36 6.83
N GLY A 229 -22.55 4.23 6.93
CA GLY A 229 -23.49 4.81 5.97
C GLY A 229 -23.41 4.20 4.57
N THR A 230 -23.09 2.90 4.46
CA THR A 230 -22.94 2.20 3.16
C THR A 230 -23.86 0.98 3.07
N HIS A 231 -24.10 0.52 1.83
CA HIS A 231 -24.91 -0.68 1.50
C HIS A 231 -24.20 -1.52 0.44
N ALA A 232 -22.95 -1.87 0.73
CA ALA A 232 -22.11 -2.65 -0.17
C ALA A 232 -22.55 -4.12 -0.22
N GLU A 233 -22.25 -4.79 -1.32
CA GLU A 233 -22.33 -6.24 -1.41
C GLU A 233 -21.35 -6.88 -0.42
N VAL A 234 -21.70 -8.03 0.16
CA VAL A 234 -20.89 -8.71 1.18
C VAL A 234 -20.54 -10.12 0.72
N ILE A 235 -19.27 -10.44 0.75
CA ILE A 235 -18.74 -11.80 0.55
C ILE A 235 -18.19 -12.29 1.89
N ILE A 236 -18.68 -13.43 2.38
CA ILE A 236 -18.11 -14.12 3.52
C ILE A 236 -17.51 -15.42 3.01
N ASP A 237 -16.18 -15.54 3.08
CA ASP A 237 -15.42 -16.73 2.66
C ASP A 237 -14.73 -17.36 3.87
N SER A 238 -14.08 -18.50 3.68
CA SER A 238 -13.36 -19.21 4.75
C SER A 238 -12.04 -19.79 4.24
N GLY A 239 -11.11 -20.01 5.16
CA GLY A 239 -9.82 -20.63 4.88
C GLY A 239 -8.65 -19.63 4.84
N ASP A 240 -7.69 -19.85 3.94
CA ASP A 240 -6.55 -18.96 3.80
C ASP A 240 -6.98 -17.59 3.29
N VAL A 241 -6.57 -16.54 4.02
CA VAL A 241 -7.01 -15.15 3.75
C VAL A 241 -6.57 -14.67 2.38
N ASN A 242 -5.33 -14.98 1.98
CA ASN A 242 -4.79 -14.50 0.71
C ASN A 242 -5.51 -15.15 -0.47
N GLU A 243 -5.78 -16.45 -0.39
CA GLU A 243 -6.50 -17.17 -1.42
C GLU A 243 -7.98 -16.75 -1.49
N ALA A 244 -8.63 -16.51 -0.36
CA ALA A 244 -9.99 -15.98 -0.31
C ALA A 244 -10.10 -14.58 -0.92
N LEU A 245 -9.16 -13.68 -0.59
CA LEU A 245 -9.11 -12.34 -1.19
C LEU A 245 -8.84 -12.38 -2.69
N LYS A 246 -7.98 -13.27 -3.17
CA LYS A 246 -7.77 -13.48 -4.62
C LYS A 246 -9.04 -13.93 -5.33
N ARG A 247 -9.76 -14.90 -4.75
CA ARG A 247 -11.06 -15.35 -5.30
C ARG A 247 -12.06 -14.21 -5.36
N ALA A 248 -12.22 -13.47 -4.24
CA ALA A 248 -13.13 -12.34 -4.18
C ALA A 248 -12.77 -11.24 -5.18
N ALA A 249 -11.48 -10.91 -5.32
CA ALA A 249 -11.01 -9.93 -6.29
C ALA A 249 -11.30 -10.36 -7.74
N ALA A 250 -11.09 -11.63 -8.07
CA ALA A 250 -11.41 -12.16 -9.38
C ALA A 250 -12.93 -12.18 -9.66
N GLN A 251 -13.73 -12.58 -8.66
CA GLN A 251 -15.20 -12.64 -8.77
C GLN A 251 -15.80 -11.25 -8.98
N THR A 252 -15.34 -10.26 -8.26
CA THR A 252 -15.83 -8.87 -8.34
C THR A 252 -15.14 -8.06 -9.43
N LYS A 253 -14.11 -8.60 -10.08
CA LYS A 253 -13.22 -7.88 -11.01
C LYS A 253 -12.68 -6.62 -10.35
N ALA A 254 -12.23 -6.74 -9.12
CA ALA A 254 -11.77 -5.60 -8.34
C ALA A 254 -10.55 -4.93 -8.97
N ASP A 255 -10.59 -3.59 -9.01
CA ASP A 255 -9.50 -2.73 -9.49
C ASP A 255 -8.63 -2.24 -8.34
N LEU A 256 -9.17 -2.28 -7.12
CA LEU A 256 -8.52 -1.84 -5.89
C LEU A 256 -8.93 -2.75 -4.73
N LEU A 257 -7.95 -3.14 -3.92
CA LEU A 257 -8.17 -3.77 -2.62
C LEU A 257 -7.88 -2.75 -1.51
N VAL A 258 -8.84 -2.52 -0.63
CA VAL A 258 -8.67 -1.69 0.59
C VAL A 258 -8.51 -2.60 1.80
N ILE A 259 -7.48 -2.35 2.59
CA ILE A 259 -7.20 -3.09 3.83
C ILE A 259 -6.97 -2.12 4.99
N GLY A 260 -7.39 -2.52 6.18
CA GLY A 260 -7.02 -1.83 7.42
C GLY A 260 -5.56 -2.13 7.79
N HIS A 261 -4.86 -1.11 8.30
CA HIS A 261 -3.51 -1.25 8.83
C HIS A 261 -3.43 -0.69 10.24
N LEU A 262 -2.71 -1.38 11.12
CA LEU A 262 -2.41 -0.91 12.47
C LEU A 262 -0.95 -0.46 12.53
N PRO A 263 -0.67 0.83 12.84
CA PRO A 263 0.69 1.22 13.19
C PRO A 263 1.07 0.60 14.53
N SER A 264 2.24 0.02 14.58
CA SER A 264 2.98 -0.44 15.78
C SER A 264 2.18 -1.19 16.85
N GLY A 265 2.32 -2.50 16.93
CA GLY A 265 2.04 -3.33 18.10
C GLY A 265 1.02 -4.45 17.96
N GLY A 266 0.22 -4.50 16.93
CA GLY A 266 -0.52 -5.72 16.61
C GLY A 266 0.43 -6.73 15.98
N HIS A 267 0.56 -7.92 16.59
CA HIS A 267 1.24 -9.02 15.93
C HIS A 267 0.56 -9.32 14.60
N LEU A 268 1.03 -8.68 13.56
CA LEU A 268 0.82 -9.13 12.21
C LEU A 268 1.63 -10.42 12.08
N GLY A 269 1.04 -11.53 12.54
CA GLY A 269 1.67 -12.85 12.44
C GLY A 269 2.11 -13.09 11.00
N GLU A 270 3.24 -13.76 10.81
CA GLU A 270 3.88 -13.96 9.51
C GLU A 270 2.96 -14.61 8.44
N ASN A 271 1.79 -15.10 8.79
CA ASN A 271 0.87 -15.85 7.94
C ASN A 271 -0.52 -15.21 7.68
N GLY A 272 -0.79 -13.98 8.11
CA GLY A 272 -2.10 -13.33 7.93
C GLY A 272 -2.02 -11.81 7.95
N SER A 273 -0.83 -11.28 7.86
CA SER A 273 -0.56 -9.84 7.97
C SER A 273 -0.96 -9.10 6.70
N GLY A 274 -1.36 -7.84 6.84
CA GLY A 274 -1.56 -6.92 5.73
C GLY A 274 -0.37 -6.91 4.74
N TYR A 275 0.85 -7.18 5.20
CA TYR A 275 2.04 -7.34 4.34
C TYR A 275 1.94 -8.57 3.42
N GLY A 276 1.41 -9.69 3.92
CA GLY A 276 1.17 -10.90 3.11
C GLY A 276 0.16 -10.63 2.01
N ILE A 277 -0.93 -9.92 2.34
CA ILE A 277 -1.96 -9.50 1.40
C ILE A 277 -1.38 -8.59 0.32
N ILE A 278 -0.65 -7.53 0.71
CA ILE A 278 -0.02 -6.59 -0.23
C ILE A 278 0.96 -7.32 -1.15
N ARG A 279 1.80 -8.20 -0.59
CA ARG A 279 2.80 -8.95 -1.34
C ARG A 279 2.20 -9.87 -2.40
N GLN A 280 1.05 -10.48 -2.11
CA GLN A 280 0.40 -11.46 -2.98
C GLN A 280 -0.70 -10.87 -3.87
N SER A 281 -1.04 -9.60 -3.68
CA SER A 281 -2.07 -8.94 -4.49
C SER A 281 -1.59 -8.76 -5.93
N HIS A 282 -2.50 -8.99 -6.88
CA HIS A 282 -2.30 -8.69 -8.31
C HIS A 282 -2.96 -7.37 -8.72
N ILE A 283 -3.65 -6.73 -7.80
CA ILE A 283 -4.28 -5.41 -7.98
C ILE A 283 -3.69 -4.44 -6.95
N PRO A 284 -3.76 -3.13 -7.19
CA PRO A 284 -3.33 -2.12 -6.21
C PRO A 284 -3.99 -2.33 -4.85
N VAL A 285 -3.23 -2.04 -3.79
CA VAL A 285 -3.73 -2.13 -2.42
C VAL A 285 -3.65 -0.75 -1.76
N LEU A 286 -4.77 -0.26 -1.27
CA LEU A 286 -4.82 0.90 -0.39
C LEU A 286 -4.82 0.43 1.06
N SER A 287 -3.72 0.67 1.75
CA SER A 287 -3.60 0.46 3.19
C SER A 287 -4.06 1.72 3.92
N VAL A 288 -5.08 1.59 4.74
CA VAL A 288 -5.67 2.70 5.49
C VAL A 288 -5.50 2.51 6.99
N LEU A 289 -5.28 3.61 7.70
CA LEU A 289 -5.10 3.59 9.14
C LEU A 289 -6.43 3.66 9.86
N GLY A 290 -6.56 2.87 10.90
CA GLY A 290 -7.61 3.06 11.91
C GLY A 290 -7.40 4.35 12.70
N PRO A 291 -8.44 4.88 13.39
CA PRO A 291 -8.28 6.03 14.26
C PRO A 291 -7.22 5.71 15.32
N GLN A 292 -6.19 6.56 15.40
CA GLN A 292 -5.22 6.45 16.48
C GLN A 292 -5.92 6.93 17.76
N ASN A 293 -6.10 6.05 18.73
CA ASN A 293 -6.28 6.48 20.11
C ASN A 293 -4.94 7.12 20.53
N ARG A 294 -4.81 8.45 20.34
CA ARG A 294 -3.76 9.22 20.99
C ARG A 294 -4.09 9.21 22.48
N VAL A 295 -3.45 8.30 23.22
CA VAL A 295 -3.39 8.31 24.68
C VAL A 295 -2.46 9.42 25.11
#